data_da3097d762fdaa4f8c115be11d2bf63d
#
_entry.id   da3097d762fdaa4f8c115be11d2bf63d
#
_cell.length_a   1.000
_cell.length_b   1.000
_cell.length_c   1.000
_cell.angle_alpha   90.00
_cell.angle_beta   90.00
_cell.angle_gamma   90.00
#
_symmetry.space_group_name_H-M   'P 1'
#
loop_
_entity.id
_entity.type
_entity.pdbx_description
1 polymer ?
#
loop_
_entity_poly.entity_id
_entity_poly.type
_entity_poly.pdbx_seq_one_letter_code
_entity_poly.pdbx_strand_id
1 'polypeptide(L)'
;MNFLVGIRRLPPLSELSGDEERMLFELRARWQERGALTVADAYDLAKGSSSITSYRRLIALKDKGLVDIAVMEADRRKRTVKFTPLAEDLFNRLA
;
A
#
# COMPACT_ATOMS: atom_id res chain seq x y z
N MET A 1 -5.95 10.88 -24.48
CA MET A 1 -5.63 9.78 -23.55
C MET A 1 -5.90 10.22 -22.13
N ASN A 2 -6.49 9.34 -21.34
CA ASN A 2 -6.74 9.64 -19.94
C ASN A 2 -5.40 9.70 -19.19
N PHE A 3 -5.22 10.73 -18.35
CA PHE A 3 -4.02 10.92 -17.54
C PHE A 3 -3.72 9.71 -16.62
N LEU A 4 -4.75 9.15 -15.99
CA LEU A 4 -4.59 7.99 -15.12
C LEU A 4 -4.10 6.76 -15.87
N VAL A 5 -4.56 6.56 -17.10
CA VAL A 5 -4.08 5.44 -17.93
C VAL A 5 -2.61 5.62 -18.26
N GLY A 6 -2.19 6.85 -18.58
CA GLY A 6 -0.78 7.15 -18.83
C GLY A 6 0.10 6.85 -17.61
N ILE A 7 -0.32 7.25 -16.41
CA ILE A 7 0.42 7.01 -15.18
C ILE A 7 0.50 5.53 -14.84
N ARG A 8 -0.58 4.76 -15.06
CA ARG A 8 -0.60 3.31 -14.81
C ARG A 8 0.38 2.53 -15.67
N ARG A 9 0.78 3.08 -16.81
CA ARG A 9 1.78 2.46 -17.69
C ARG A 9 3.22 2.75 -17.30
N LEU A 10 3.42 3.68 -16.35
CA LEU A 10 4.74 4.06 -15.87
C LEU A 10 5.08 3.36 -14.57
N PRO A 11 6.36 2.98 -14.33
CA PRO A 11 6.76 2.51 -13.02
C PRO A 11 6.49 3.57 -11.94
N PRO A 12 6.13 3.18 -10.73
CA PRO A 12 6.03 1.81 -10.24
C PRO A 12 4.70 1.10 -10.52
N LEU A 13 3.66 1.80 -10.98
CA LEU A 13 2.33 1.19 -11.15
C LEU A 13 2.31 0.08 -12.20
N SER A 14 3.08 0.23 -13.27
CA SER A 14 3.15 -0.79 -14.32
C SER A 14 3.73 -2.12 -13.84
N GLU A 15 4.44 -2.10 -12.70
CA GLU A 15 5.06 -3.28 -12.10
C GLU A 15 4.15 -3.98 -11.09
N LEU A 16 3.00 -3.38 -10.77
CA LEU A 16 2.06 -3.93 -9.81
C LEU A 16 1.03 -4.81 -10.49
N SER A 17 0.65 -5.92 -9.83
CA SER A 17 -0.55 -6.65 -10.21
C SER A 17 -1.79 -5.83 -9.86
N GLY A 18 -2.95 -6.19 -10.43
CA GLY A 18 -4.20 -5.54 -10.10
C GLY A 18 -4.54 -5.58 -8.62
N ASP A 19 -4.24 -6.71 -7.96
CA ASP A 19 -4.49 -6.88 -6.53
C ASP A 19 -3.54 -6.03 -5.67
N GLU A 20 -2.28 -5.91 -6.09
CA GLU A 20 -1.29 -5.05 -5.41
C GLU A 20 -1.69 -3.58 -5.53
N GLU A 21 -2.07 -3.16 -6.72
CA GLU A 21 -2.53 -1.79 -6.96
C GLU A 21 -3.76 -1.47 -6.11
N ARG A 22 -4.72 -2.38 -6.07
CA ARG A 22 -5.93 -2.22 -5.26
C ARG A 22 -5.57 -2.07 -3.78
N MET A 23 -4.70 -2.92 -3.26
CA MET A 23 -4.26 -2.84 -1.87
C MET A 23 -3.60 -1.49 -1.58
N LEU A 24 -2.73 -1.02 -2.46
CA LEU A 24 -2.06 0.27 -2.28
C LEU A 24 -3.06 1.42 -2.12
N PHE A 25 -4.05 1.51 -2.99
CA PHE A 25 -5.03 2.59 -2.94
C PHE A 25 -6.02 2.44 -1.78
N GLU A 26 -6.37 1.24 -1.41
CA GLU A 26 -7.22 1.00 -0.23
C GLU A 26 -6.48 1.34 1.07
N LEU A 27 -5.19 1.04 1.16
CA LEU A 27 -4.36 1.45 2.29
C LEU A 27 -4.31 2.98 2.40
N ARG A 28 -4.13 3.66 1.27
CA ARG A 28 -4.14 5.13 1.27
C ARG A 28 -5.46 5.70 1.75
N ALA A 29 -6.57 5.17 1.28
CA ALA A 29 -7.90 5.62 1.70
C ALA A 29 -8.08 5.45 3.21
N ARG A 30 -7.67 4.31 3.75
CA ARG A 30 -7.76 4.06 5.19
C ARG A 30 -6.84 4.98 5.99
N TRP A 31 -5.64 5.23 5.47
CA TRP A 31 -4.72 6.17 6.12
C TRP A 31 -5.32 7.58 6.18
N GLN A 32 -5.99 8.03 5.13
CA GLN A 32 -6.66 9.33 5.12
C GLN A 32 -7.79 9.42 6.16
N GLU A 33 -8.46 8.30 6.42
CA GLU A 33 -9.52 8.26 7.43
C GLU A 33 -8.98 8.23 8.86
N ARG A 34 -7.90 7.49 9.10
CA ARG A 34 -7.41 7.19 10.45
C ARG A 34 -6.09 7.87 10.81
N GLY A 35 -5.33 8.33 9.84
CA GLY A 35 -4.03 8.93 10.05
C GLY A 35 -2.90 7.97 10.39
N ALA A 36 -3.18 6.66 10.45
CA ALA A 36 -2.20 5.63 10.73
C ALA A 36 -2.64 4.30 10.12
N LEU A 37 -1.66 3.45 9.81
CA LEU A 37 -1.90 2.11 9.29
C LEU A 37 -1.07 1.09 10.06
N THR A 38 -1.64 -0.11 10.23
CA THR A 38 -0.93 -1.27 10.76
C THR A 38 -0.99 -2.42 9.77
N VAL A 39 -0.16 -3.44 9.97
CA VAL A 39 -0.22 -4.66 9.16
C VAL A 39 -1.59 -5.34 9.29
N ALA A 40 -2.22 -5.26 10.47
CA ALA A 40 -3.57 -5.77 10.68
C ALA A 40 -4.60 -5.07 9.78
N ASP A 41 -4.43 -3.77 9.52
CA ASP A 41 -5.30 -3.03 8.60
C ASP A 41 -5.21 -3.60 7.17
N ALA A 42 -4.01 -3.96 6.73
CA ALA A 42 -3.82 -4.56 5.40
C ALA A 42 -4.55 -5.90 5.29
N TYR A 43 -4.54 -6.71 6.34
CA TYR A 43 -5.27 -7.98 6.37
C TYR A 43 -6.79 -7.76 6.34
N ASP A 44 -7.27 -6.75 7.06
CA ASP A 44 -8.68 -6.41 7.09
C ASP A 44 -9.19 -5.94 5.73
N LEU A 45 -8.38 -5.17 5.02
CA LEU A 45 -8.72 -4.69 3.67
C LEU A 45 -8.81 -5.82 2.65
N ALA A 46 -8.07 -6.88 2.83
CA ALA A 46 -8.03 -8.02 1.91
C ALA A 46 -9.05 -9.11 2.32
N LYS A 47 -10.26 -8.71 2.67
CA LYS A 47 -11.34 -9.63 3.05
C LYS A 47 -11.57 -10.69 1.98
N GLY A 48 -11.75 -11.92 2.41
CA GLY A 48 -11.92 -13.06 1.52
C GLY A 48 -10.62 -13.68 1.05
N SER A 49 -9.47 -13.05 1.30
CA SER A 49 -8.16 -13.60 1.04
C SER A 49 -7.57 -14.19 2.32
N SER A 50 -6.70 -15.18 2.16
CA SER A 50 -5.97 -15.71 3.31
C SER A 50 -4.99 -14.67 3.86
N SER A 51 -4.61 -14.79 5.13
CA SER A 51 -3.62 -13.92 5.74
C SER A 51 -2.25 -14.03 5.03
N ILE A 52 -1.93 -15.21 4.51
CA ILE A 52 -0.71 -15.42 3.73
C ILE A 52 -0.75 -14.60 2.44
N THR A 53 -1.87 -14.62 1.72
CA THR A 53 -2.04 -13.86 0.49
C THR A 53 -1.96 -12.35 0.75
N SER A 54 -2.61 -11.87 1.81
CA SER A 54 -2.56 -10.46 2.20
C SER A 54 -1.14 -10.02 2.54
N TYR A 55 -0.43 -10.83 3.29
CA TYR A 55 0.96 -10.58 3.66
C TYR A 55 1.86 -10.52 2.42
N ARG A 56 1.70 -11.46 1.48
CA ARG A 56 2.48 -11.47 0.23
C ARG A 56 2.27 -10.20 -0.59
N ARG A 57 1.03 -9.72 -0.67
CA ARG A 57 0.71 -8.47 -1.38
C ARG A 57 1.38 -7.28 -0.71
N LEU A 58 1.33 -7.23 0.61
CA LEU A 58 1.97 -6.15 1.37
C LEU A 58 3.48 -6.17 1.19
N ILE A 59 4.12 -7.33 1.27
CA ILE A 59 5.56 -7.47 1.04
C ILE A 59 5.95 -7.12 -0.39
N ALA A 60 5.11 -7.46 -1.37
CA ALA A 60 5.34 -7.06 -2.75
C ALA A 60 5.37 -5.54 -2.90
N LEU A 61 4.46 -4.83 -2.23
CA LEU A 61 4.47 -3.36 -2.22
C LEU A 61 5.73 -2.81 -1.54
N LYS A 62 6.17 -3.44 -0.48
CA LYS A 62 7.41 -3.06 0.20
C LYS A 62 8.62 -3.28 -0.69
N ASP A 63 8.73 -4.43 -1.33
CA ASP A 63 9.85 -4.77 -2.21
C ASP A 63 9.92 -3.85 -3.43
N LYS A 64 8.80 -3.35 -3.88
CA LYS A 64 8.72 -2.39 -4.99
C LYS A 64 8.93 -0.95 -4.54
N GLY A 65 9.21 -0.74 -3.26
CA GLY A 65 9.57 0.57 -2.72
C GLY A 65 8.40 1.52 -2.46
N LEU A 66 7.19 0.99 -2.32
CA LEU A 66 5.99 1.82 -2.13
C LEU A 66 5.57 1.96 -0.68
N VAL A 67 5.87 0.97 0.15
CA VAL A 67 5.57 1.02 1.59
C VAL A 67 6.78 0.55 2.39
N ASP A 68 6.85 1.02 3.64
CA ASP A 68 7.78 0.53 4.65
C ASP A 68 6.98 -0.07 5.80
N ILE A 69 7.54 -1.08 6.43
CA ILE A 69 6.96 -1.73 7.59
C ILE A 69 7.93 -1.54 8.76
N ALA A 70 7.43 -0.98 9.87
CA ALA A 70 8.24 -0.71 11.05
C ALA A 70 7.55 -1.22 12.31
N VAL A 71 8.36 -1.58 13.30
CA VAL A 71 7.83 -1.94 14.62
C VAL A 71 7.32 -0.68 15.31
N MET A 72 6.13 -0.77 15.91
CA MET A 72 5.52 0.34 16.63
C MET A 72 6.24 0.54 17.96
N GLU A 73 6.71 1.76 18.26
CA GLU A 73 7.42 2.04 19.51
C GLU A 73 6.55 1.84 20.75
N ALA A 74 5.29 2.23 20.65
CA ALA A 74 4.34 2.13 21.76
C ALA A 74 3.92 0.68 22.05
N ASP A 75 3.93 -0.17 21.03
CA ASP A 75 3.60 -1.60 21.19
C ASP A 75 4.38 -2.41 20.17
N ARG A 76 5.45 -3.04 20.62
CA ARG A 76 6.36 -3.82 19.76
C ARG A 76 5.72 -5.05 19.12
N ARG A 77 4.52 -5.45 19.55
CA ARG A 77 3.76 -6.52 18.90
C ARG A 77 3.10 -6.08 17.62
N LYS A 78 2.93 -4.77 17.45
CA LYS A 78 2.29 -4.18 16.28
C LYS A 78 3.33 -3.64 15.33
N ARG A 79 3.02 -3.73 14.04
CA ARG A 79 3.84 -3.16 12.97
C ARG A 79 3.04 -2.12 12.23
N THR A 80 3.65 -0.96 12.01
CA THR A 80 3.04 0.12 11.24
C THR A 80 3.42 -0.01 9.78
N VAL A 81 2.51 0.44 8.90
CA VAL A 81 2.74 0.58 7.48
C VAL A 81 2.84 2.06 7.17
N LYS A 82 3.89 2.47 6.49
CA LYS A 82 4.10 3.86 6.08
C LYS A 82 4.33 3.92 4.58
N PHE A 83 3.86 4.98 3.95
CA PHE A 83 4.14 5.21 2.54
C PHE A 83 5.53 5.81 2.38
N THR A 84 6.25 5.35 1.35
CA THR A 84 7.55 5.91 0.99
C THR A 84 7.38 7.24 0.26
N PRO A 85 8.44 8.05 0.14
CA PRO A 85 8.39 9.25 -0.70
C PRO A 85 8.00 8.94 -2.15
N LEU A 86 8.40 7.78 -2.68
CA LEU A 86 7.99 7.34 -4.01
C LEU A 86 6.48 7.18 -4.11
N ALA A 87 5.85 6.53 -3.12
CA ALA A 87 4.41 6.35 -3.09
C ALA A 87 3.69 7.68 -2.93
N GLU A 88 4.19 8.56 -2.07
CA GLU A 88 3.59 9.88 -1.87
C GLU A 88 3.66 10.73 -3.14
N ASP A 89 4.77 10.69 -3.84
CA ASP A 89 4.92 11.37 -5.14
C ASP A 89 3.91 10.84 -6.15
N LEU A 90 3.74 9.53 -6.20
CA LEU A 90 2.76 8.88 -7.07
C LEU A 90 1.34 9.35 -6.75
N PHE A 91 0.96 9.37 -5.48
CA PHE A 91 -0.36 9.82 -5.06
C PHE A 91 -0.60 11.28 -5.42
N ASN A 92 0.40 12.13 -5.27
CA ASN A 92 0.32 13.55 -5.62
C ASN A 92 0.09 13.74 -7.12
N ARG A 93 0.66 12.90 -7.95
CA ARG A 93 0.46 12.95 -9.40
C ARG A 93 -0.93 12.48 -9.81
N LEU A 94 -1.55 11.62 -8.99
CA LEU A 94 -2.90 11.09 -9.25
C LEU A 94 -3.99 12.01 -8.70
N ALA A 95 -3.63 12.92 -7.83
CA ALA A 95 -4.59 13.83 -7.18
C ALA A 95 -5.09 14.92 -8.13
#